data_260626b44d13567845eec9895e9cf959
#
_entry.id   260626b44d13567845eec9895e9cf959
#
_cell.length_a   1.000
_cell.length_b   1.000
_cell.length_c   1.000
_cell.angle_alpha   90.00
_cell.angle_beta   90.00
_cell.angle_gamma   90.00
#
_symmetry.space_group_name_H-M   'P 1'
#
loop_
_entity.id
_entity.type
_entity.pdbx_description
1 polymer ?
#
loop_
_entity_poly.entity_id
_entity_poly.type
_entity_poly.pdbx_seq_one_letter_code
_entity_poly.pdbx_strand_id
1 'polypeptide(L)'
;FPIQEDETALVIYSLWKHYEFSKDLEFIESIYNSLIKKAADFMVSYINTETGLPKPSYDLWEEKFGVSTFTASSVYGALVAAGKFSKLLGKVEHEKKYITTSEKVKEAILKYLWSDDKKMFYKMVNFEEGQPIYDGTMDFSSIYGIFRFRVLDVFDPKVVDSIKTMEEISGRIPVGGVPRYAGDVYHLKSHD
;
A
#
# COMPACT_ATOMS: atom_id res chain seq x y z
N PHE A 1 -20.24 5.58 -4.88
CA PHE A 1 -19.11 4.98 -5.58
C PHE A 1 -18.36 4.10 -4.60
N PRO A 2 -17.83 2.94 -5.02
CA PRO A 2 -16.99 2.10 -4.17
C PRO A 2 -15.72 2.87 -3.77
N ILE A 3 -15.27 2.68 -2.54
CA ILE A 3 -14.03 3.29 -2.06
C ILE A 3 -12.85 2.52 -2.65
N GLN A 4 -11.88 3.27 -3.19
CA GLN A 4 -10.57 2.79 -3.62
C GLN A 4 -9.53 3.69 -2.97
N GLU A 5 -9.01 3.25 -1.83
CA GLU A 5 -8.22 4.11 -0.94
C GLU A 5 -6.82 4.39 -1.46
N ASP A 6 -6.24 3.47 -2.23
CA ASP A 6 -4.93 3.64 -2.86
C ASP A 6 -4.91 4.81 -3.86
N GLU A 7 -5.98 5.12 -4.57
CA GLU A 7 -6.06 6.31 -5.42
C GLU A 7 -5.82 7.59 -4.61
N THR A 8 -6.47 7.72 -3.44
CA THR A 8 -6.24 8.85 -2.54
C THR A 8 -4.81 8.87 -2.01
N ALA A 9 -4.28 7.72 -1.64
CA ALA A 9 -2.93 7.57 -1.11
C ALA A 9 -1.85 7.93 -2.15
N LEU A 10 -2.01 7.46 -3.38
CA LEU A 10 -1.06 7.70 -4.48
C LEU A 10 -0.92 9.18 -4.82
N VAL A 11 -2.00 9.97 -4.71
CA VAL A 11 -1.94 11.43 -4.90
C VAL A 11 -0.97 12.07 -3.90
N ILE A 12 -1.11 11.77 -2.62
CA ILE A 12 -0.27 12.37 -1.57
C ILE A 12 1.17 11.89 -1.67
N TYR A 13 1.38 10.61 -1.96
CA TYR A 13 2.71 10.07 -2.17
C TYR A 13 3.40 10.69 -3.39
N SER A 14 2.69 10.86 -4.50
CA SER A 14 3.21 11.48 -5.72
C SER A 14 3.55 12.96 -5.52
N LEU A 15 2.74 13.70 -4.76
CA LEU A 15 3.05 15.07 -4.38
C LEU A 15 4.35 15.15 -3.57
N TRP A 16 4.60 14.20 -2.67
CA TRP A 16 5.88 14.17 -1.96
C TRP A 16 7.05 13.92 -2.92
N LYS A 17 6.90 13.00 -3.87
CA LYS A 17 7.92 12.76 -4.89
C LYS A 17 8.16 13.99 -5.77
N HIS A 18 7.10 14.69 -6.16
CA HIS A 18 7.22 15.96 -6.87
C HIS A 18 7.99 17.01 -6.05
N TYR A 19 7.66 17.16 -4.77
CA TYR A 19 8.36 18.10 -3.88
C TYR A 19 9.85 17.74 -3.70
N GLU A 20 10.21 16.45 -3.68
CA GLU A 20 11.62 16.04 -3.60
C GLU A 20 12.48 16.60 -4.76
N PHE A 21 11.88 16.84 -5.92
CA PHE A 21 12.55 17.45 -7.09
C PHE A 21 12.38 18.97 -7.13
N SER A 22 11.15 19.46 -7.02
CA SER A 22 10.82 20.87 -7.25
C SER A 22 11.27 21.77 -6.09
N LYS A 23 11.23 21.27 -4.85
CA LYS A 23 11.41 22.04 -3.61
C LYS A 23 10.45 23.24 -3.49
N ASP A 24 9.36 23.24 -4.27
CA ASP A 24 8.37 24.30 -4.28
C ASP A 24 7.47 24.22 -3.04
N LEU A 25 7.92 24.87 -1.97
CA LEU A 25 7.20 24.90 -0.71
C LEU A 25 5.93 25.75 -0.77
N GLU A 26 5.95 26.82 -1.58
CA GLU A 26 4.80 27.72 -1.75
C GLU A 26 3.62 26.97 -2.39
N PHE A 27 3.89 26.19 -3.43
CA PHE A 27 2.89 25.30 -4.01
C PHE A 27 2.33 24.32 -2.98
N ILE A 28 3.18 23.64 -2.21
CA ILE A 28 2.72 22.70 -1.18
C ILE A 28 1.87 23.40 -0.12
N GLU A 29 2.28 24.58 0.34
CA GLU A 29 1.51 25.35 1.32
C GLU A 29 0.12 25.71 0.77
N SER A 30 0.03 26.12 -0.49
CA SER A 30 -1.22 26.50 -1.14
C SER A 30 -2.27 25.37 -1.17
N ILE A 31 -1.82 24.12 -1.31
CA ILE A 31 -2.70 22.93 -1.39
C ILE A 31 -2.80 22.13 -0.08
N TYR A 32 -2.05 22.52 0.97
CA TYR A 32 -1.96 21.73 2.19
C TYR A 32 -3.33 21.51 2.84
N ASN A 33 -4.09 22.57 3.09
CA ASN A 33 -5.38 22.46 3.77
C ASN A 33 -6.49 21.91 2.88
N SER A 34 -6.47 22.24 1.60
CA SER A 34 -7.52 21.87 0.64
C SER A 34 -7.41 20.42 0.16
N LEU A 35 -6.19 19.88 0.09
CA LEU A 35 -5.91 18.55 -0.44
C LEU A 35 -5.17 17.66 0.56
N ILE A 36 -3.91 17.98 0.91
CA ILE A 36 -3.02 17.09 1.67
C ILE A 36 -3.63 16.71 3.01
N LYS A 37 -4.06 17.71 3.78
CA LYS A 37 -4.68 17.50 5.09
C LYS A 37 -5.97 16.70 5.00
N LYS A 38 -6.85 17.03 4.04
CA LYS A 38 -8.14 16.32 3.88
C LYS A 38 -7.94 14.86 3.53
N ALA A 39 -7.06 14.57 2.58
CA ALA A 39 -6.75 13.20 2.18
C ALA A 39 -6.10 12.40 3.33
N ALA A 40 -5.13 13.00 4.04
CA ALA A 40 -4.50 12.35 5.18
C ALA A 40 -5.49 12.12 6.34
N ASP A 41 -6.34 13.09 6.65
CA ASP A 41 -7.37 12.94 7.68
C ASP A 41 -8.40 11.85 7.31
N PHE A 42 -8.77 11.76 6.03
CA PHE A 42 -9.61 10.67 5.54
C PHE A 42 -8.94 9.32 5.76
N MET A 43 -7.69 9.13 5.31
CA MET A 43 -6.95 7.87 5.50
C MET A 43 -6.85 7.49 6.99
N VAL A 44 -6.54 8.45 7.87
CA VAL A 44 -6.53 8.20 9.32
C VAL A 44 -7.89 7.73 9.84
N SER A 45 -8.98 8.35 9.38
CA SER A 45 -10.34 7.99 9.80
C SER A 45 -10.81 6.64 9.24
N TYR A 46 -10.19 6.19 8.16
CA TYR A 46 -10.51 4.94 7.49
C TYR A 46 -9.70 3.74 8.02
N ILE A 47 -8.82 3.95 9.01
CA ILE A 47 -8.14 2.85 9.71
C ILE A 47 -9.13 2.11 10.63
N ASN A 48 -9.08 0.79 10.58
CA ASN A 48 -9.76 -0.07 11.54
C ASN A 48 -8.96 -0.04 12.87
N THR A 49 -9.60 0.39 13.94
CA THR A 49 -8.96 0.57 15.24
C THR A 49 -8.54 -0.73 15.93
N GLU A 50 -9.17 -1.85 15.59
CA GLU A 50 -8.89 -3.16 16.18
C GLU A 50 -7.67 -3.80 15.52
N THR A 51 -7.58 -3.71 14.19
CA THR A 51 -6.50 -4.35 13.43
C THR A 51 -5.32 -3.43 13.17
N GLY A 52 -5.54 -2.12 13.10
CA GLY A 52 -4.55 -1.14 12.63
C GLY A 52 -4.39 -1.08 11.10
N LEU A 53 -5.06 -1.94 10.36
CA LEU A 53 -5.11 -1.92 8.90
C LEU A 53 -6.13 -0.89 8.39
N PRO A 54 -6.03 -0.41 7.14
CA PRO A 54 -7.13 0.26 6.47
C PRO A 54 -8.40 -0.60 6.49
N LYS A 55 -9.57 0.03 6.43
CA LYS A 55 -10.83 -0.70 6.21
C LYS A 55 -10.84 -1.27 4.78
N PRO A 56 -11.69 -2.28 4.51
CA PRO A 56 -11.79 -2.84 3.17
C PRO A 56 -12.13 -1.81 2.10
N SER A 57 -11.47 -1.93 0.95
CA SER A 57 -11.72 -1.16 -0.26
C SER A 57 -11.50 -2.04 -1.49
N TYR A 58 -11.76 -1.54 -2.70
CA TYR A 58 -11.35 -2.24 -3.91
C TYR A 58 -9.82 -2.26 -4.04
N ASP A 59 -9.29 -3.37 -4.57
CA ASP A 59 -7.86 -3.51 -4.84
C ASP A 59 -7.44 -2.68 -6.06
N LEU A 60 -6.13 -2.56 -6.28
CA LEU A 60 -5.54 -1.85 -7.42
C LEU A 60 -6.12 -2.29 -8.78
N TRP A 61 -6.55 -3.55 -8.89
CA TRP A 61 -7.08 -4.11 -10.13
C TRP A 61 -8.59 -3.88 -10.31
N GLU A 62 -9.25 -3.27 -9.31
CA GLU A 62 -10.71 -3.06 -9.25
C GLU A 62 -11.53 -4.37 -9.32
N GLU A 63 -10.91 -5.48 -8.92
CA GLU A 63 -11.50 -6.82 -9.05
C GLU A 63 -12.01 -7.38 -7.72
N LYS A 64 -11.31 -7.09 -6.61
CA LYS A 64 -11.62 -7.68 -5.31
C LYS A 64 -11.78 -6.62 -4.23
N PHE A 65 -12.73 -6.87 -3.33
CA PHE A 65 -12.99 -6.01 -2.18
C PHE A 65 -12.41 -6.63 -0.90
N GLY A 66 -11.57 -5.86 -0.20
CA GLY A 66 -10.90 -6.30 1.03
C GLY A 66 -9.73 -5.39 1.39
N VAL A 67 -8.87 -5.82 2.29
CA VAL A 67 -7.67 -5.09 2.68
C VAL A 67 -6.48 -5.66 1.90
N SER A 68 -6.17 -5.03 0.75
CA SER A 68 -5.05 -5.47 -0.07
C SER A 68 -3.70 -4.99 0.49
N THR A 69 -2.65 -5.77 0.27
CA THR A 69 -1.29 -5.40 0.68
C THR A 69 -0.81 -4.14 -0.04
N PHE A 70 -1.14 -3.98 -1.33
CA PHE A 70 -0.78 -2.78 -2.09
C PHE A 70 -1.45 -1.54 -1.49
N THR A 71 -2.77 -1.57 -1.28
CA THR A 71 -3.53 -0.44 -0.72
C THR A 71 -3.03 -0.08 0.69
N ALA A 72 -2.85 -1.06 1.58
CA ALA A 72 -2.32 -0.81 2.92
C ALA A 72 -0.92 -0.18 2.88
N SER A 73 -0.06 -0.63 1.97
CA SER A 73 1.29 -0.09 1.79
C SER A 73 1.27 1.34 1.22
N SER A 74 0.38 1.63 0.27
CA SER A 74 0.22 2.97 -0.29
C SER A 74 -0.27 3.98 0.76
N VAL A 75 -1.23 3.57 1.61
CA VAL A 75 -1.71 4.37 2.75
C VAL A 75 -0.59 4.65 3.73
N TYR A 76 0.23 3.65 4.09
CA TYR A 76 1.43 3.87 4.89
C TYR A 76 2.33 4.94 4.28
N GLY A 77 2.71 4.78 3.01
CA GLY A 77 3.60 5.72 2.32
C GLY A 77 3.03 7.14 2.22
N ALA A 78 1.73 7.25 1.99
CA ALA A 78 1.01 8.52 1.92
C ALA A 78 0.94 9.23 3.30
N LEU A 79 0.69 8.50 4.38
CA LEU A 79 0.69 9.07 5.73
C LEU A 79 2.09 9.52 6.15
N VAL A 80 3.15 8.78 5.80
CA VAL A 80 4.53 9.23 5.99
C VAL A 80 4.80 10.52 5.20
N ALA A 81 4.35 10.60 3.95
CA ALA A 81 4.49 11.80 3.12
C ALA A 81 3.72 13.00 3.73
N ALA A 82 2.48 12.79 4.17
CA ALA A 82 1.68 13.82 4.83
C ALA A 82 2.33 14.32 6.13
N GLY A 83 2.91 13.41 6.92
CA GLY A 83 3.68 13.76 8.11
C GLY A 83 4.89 14.64 7.78
N LYS A 84 5.64 14.29 6.72
CA LYS A 84 6.77 15.11 6.24
C LYS A 84 6.34 16.49 5.77
N PHE A 85 5.24 16.61 5.02
CA PHE A 85 4.68 17.91 4.66
C PHE A 85 4.25 18.71 5.88
N SER A 86 3.62 18.06 6.85
CA SER A 86 3.23 18.70 8.11
C SER A 86 4.44 19.27 8.87
N LYS A 87 5.53 18.50 8.91
CA LYS A 87 6.80 18.93 9.50
C LYS A 87 7.36 20.15 8.80
N LEU A 88 7.44 20.15 7.45
CA LEU A 88 7.94 21.27 6.66
C LEU A 88 7.16 22.56 6.93
N LEU A 89 5.85 22.44 7.16
CA LEU A 89 4.95 23.58 7.40
C LEU A 89 4.75 23.88 8.89
N GLY A 90 5.53 23.27 9.79
CA GLY A 90 5.44 23.51 11.25
C GLY A 90 4.13 23.05 11.90
N LYS A 91 3.40 22.09 11.27
CA LYS A 91 2.12 21.57 11.77
C LYS A 91 2.35 20.35 12.68
N VAL A 92 2.89 20.59 13.87
CA VAL A 92 3.39 19.56 14.80
C VAL A 92 2.34 18.48 15.13
N GLU A 93 1.09 18.88 15.43
CA GLU A 93 0.03 17.93 15.78
C GLU A 93 -0.36 17.03 14.59
N HIS A 94 -0.37 17.58 13.39
CA HIS A 94 -0.64 16.79 12.18
C HIS A 94 0.53 15.83 11.87
N GLU A 95 1.80 16.30 11.99
CA GLU A 95 2.97 15.45 11.84
C GLU A 95 2.87 14.24 12.78
N LYS A 96 2.69 14.49 14.07
CA LYS A 96 2.56 13.44 15.09
C LYS A 96 1.43 12.47 14.76
N LYS A 97 0.25 12.98 14.42
CA LYS A 97 -0.93 12.18 14.06
C LYS A 97 -0.65 11.24 12.89
N TYR A 98 -0.12 11.78 11.79
CA TYR A 98 0.09 11.00 10.57
C TYR A 98 1.23 9.99 10.71
N ILE A 99 2.34 10.36 11.33
CA ILE A 99 3.45 9.45 11.58
C ILE A 99 3.05 8.33 12.53
N THR A 100 2.40 8.65 13.67
CA THR A 100 1.93 7.61 14.59
C THR A 100 0.95 6.63 13.93
N THR A 101 0.06 7.13 13.06
CA THR A 101 -0.87 6.27 12.32
C THR A 101 -0.13 5.41 11.30
N SER A 102 0.84 5.98 10.57
CA SER A 102 1.63 5.20 9.61
C SER A 102 2.38 4.04 10.26
N GLU A 103 2.99 4.25 11.42
CA GLU A 103 3.69 3.17 12.13
C GLU A 103 2.74 2.03 12.55
N LYS A 104 1.53 2.36 13.01
CA LYS A 104 0.50 1.36 13.31
C LYS A 104 0.10 0.56 12.07
N VAL A 105 -0.06 1.24 10.92
CA VAL A 105 -0.36 0.56 9.65
C VAL A 105 0.78 -0.37 9.25
N LYS A 106 2.04 0.06 9.37
CA LYS A 106 3.20 -0.79 9.10
C LYS A 106 3.24 -2.03 9.98
N GLU A 107 3.05 -1.88 11.29
CA GLU A 107 2.98 -3.01 12.22
C GLU A 107 1.86 -3.99 11.84
N ALA A 108 0.69 -3.46 11.47
CA ALA A 108 -0.45 -4.26 11.05
C ALA A 108 -0.21 -4.99 9.72
N ILE A 109 0.44 -4.35 8.74
CA ILE A 109 0.86 -5.02 7.49
C ILE A 109 1.75 -6.22 7.81
N LEU A 110 2.77 -6.03 8.63
CA LEU A 110 3.71 -7.11 8.97
C LEU A 110 3.05 -8.22 9.78
N LYS A 111 2.06 -7.89 10.61
CA LYS A 111 1.32 -8.85 11.42
C LYS A 111 0.32 -9.68 10.63
N TYR A 112 -0.44 -9.03 9.74
CA TYR A 112 -1.59 -9.66 9.10
C TYR A 112 -1.37 -10.03 7.63
N LEU A 113 -0.42 -9.41 6.95
CA LEU A 113 -0.25 -9.62 5.52
C LEU A 113 1.03 -10.37 5.13
N TRP A 114 1.93 -10.63 6.09
CA TRP A 114 3.07 -11.51 5.87
C TRP A 114 2.71 -12.98 6.16
N SER A 115 3.12 -13.89 5.30
CA SER A 115 3.00 -15.33 5.49
C SER A 115 4.35 -15.98 5.72
N ASP A 116 4.59 -16.48 6.93
CA ASP A 116 5.82 -17.23 7.22
C ASP A 116 5.89 -18.57 6.49
N ASP A 117 4.74 -19.22 6.27
CA ASP A 117 4.67 -20.50 5.57
C ASP A 117 4.94 -20.34 4.07
N LYS A 118 4.32 -19.32 3.44
CA LYS A 118 4.46 -19.06 2.00
C LYS A 118 5.71 -18.27 1.65
N LYS A 119 6.38 -17.66 2.64
CA LYS A 119 7.50 -16.72 2.44
C LYS A 119 7.19 -15.58 1.47
N MET A 120 5.95 -15.11 1.49
CA MET A 120 5.51 -13.97 0.68
C MET A 120 4.38 -13.20 1.37
N PHE A 121 4.10 -11.98 0.90
CA PHE A 121 2.94 -11.23 1.33
C PHE A 121 1.67 -11.76 0.65
N TYR A 122 0.59 -11.89 1.43
CA TYR A 122 -0.74 -12.17 0.91
C TYR A 122 -1.19 -11.06 -0.05
N LYS A 123 -2.01 -11.39 -1.04
CA LYS A 123 -2.69 -10.38 -1.87
C LYS A 123 -3.60 -9.51 -1.01
N MET A 124 -4.40 -10.16 -0.13
CA MET A 124 -5.47 -9.51 0.60
C MET A 124 -5.78 -10.28 1.89
N VAL A 125 -6.32 -9.58 2.88
CA VAL A 125 -6.97 -10.14 4.05
C VAL A 125 -8.37 -9.55 4.21
N ASN A 126 -9.34 -10.39 4.56
CA ASN A 126 -10.64 -10.01 5.07
C ASN A 126 -10.81 -10.54 6.50
N PHE A 127 -11.82 -10.08 7.21
CA PHE A 127 -12.11 -10.54 8.56
C PHE A 127 -13.58 -10.98 8.64
N GLU A 128 -13.81 -12.23 9.06
CA GLU A 128 -15.13 -12.78 9.35
C GLU A 128 -15.17 -13.20 10.82
N GLU A 129 -16.13 -12.69 11.57
CA GLU A 129 -16.25 -12.93 13.02
C GLU A 129 -14.94 -12.65 13.79
N GLY A 130 -14.18 -11.63 13.35
CA GLY A 130 -12.89 -11.27 13.93
C GLY A 130 -11.70 -12.19 13.53
N GLN A 131 -11.94 -13.22 12.73
CA GLN A 131 -10.88 -14.12 12.23
C GLN A 131 -10.40 -13.67 10.83
N PRO A 132 -9.08 -13.67 10.59
CA PRO A 132 -8.54 -13.28 9.29
C PRO A 132 -8.75 -14.38 8.25
N ILE A 133 -9.25 -14.00 7.07
CA ILE A 133 -9.37 -14.85 5.88
C ILE A 133 -8.43 -14.28 4.81
N TYR A 134 -7.49 -15.11 4.38
CA TYR A 134 -6.40 -14.68 3.51
C TYR A 134 -6.62 -15.08 2.05
N ASP A 135 -6.42 -14.12 1.15
CA ASP A 135 -6.19 -14.40 -0.26
C ASP A 135 -4.68 -14.57 -0.50
N GLY A 136 -4.27 -15.81 -0.67
CA GLY A 136 -2.88 -16.19 -0.91
C GLY A 136 -2.48 -16.24 -2.38
N THR A 137 -3.26 -15.65 -3.28
CA THR A 137 -2.89 -15.50 -4.69
C THR A 137 -1.60 -14.71 -4.80
N MET A 138 -0.61 -15.23 -5.56
CA MET A 138 0.59 -14.46 -5.88
C MET A 138 0.21 -13.22 -6.69
N ASP A 139 0.58 -12.04 -6.18
CA ASP A 139 0.27 -10.76 -6.81
C ASP A 139 1.48 -9.82 -6.67
N PHE A 140 2.08 -9.44 -7.81
CA PHE A 140 3.28 -8.60 -7.81
C PHE A 140 3.03 -7.18 -7.30
N SER A 141 1.78 -6.69 -7.30
CA SER A 141 1.46 -5.41 -6.68
C SER A 141 1.71 -5.43 -5.17
N SER A 142 1.50 -6.57 -4.51
CA SER A 142 1.74 -6.73 -3.06
C SER A 142 3.18 -6.42 -2.71
N ILE A 143 4.13 -7.13 -3.31
CA ILE A 143 5.55 -6.92 -3.00
C ILE A 143 6.05 -5.56 -3.52
N TYR A 144 5.55 -5.10 -4.68
CA TYR A 144 5.86 -3.77 -5.19
C TYR A 144 5.46 -2.68 -4.18
N GLY A 145 4.25 -2.77 -3.59
CA GLY A 145 3.79 -1.86 -2.56
C GLY A 145 4.71 -1.82 -1.35
N ILE A 146 5.14 -2.98 -0.86
CA ILE A 146 6.01 -3.10 0.32
C ILE A 146 7.33 -2.32 0.15
N PHE A 147 8.06 -2.52 -0.93
CA PHE A 147 9.33 -1.82 -1.10
C PHE A 147 9.17 -0.42 -1.69
N ARG A 148 8.19 -0.20 -2.58
CA ARG A 148 7.96 1.10 -3.23
C ARG A 148 7.60 2.18 -2.22
N PHE A 149 6.70 1.86 -1.29
CA PHE A 149 6.26 2.79 -0.26
C PHE A 149 7.13 2.74 1.01
N ARG A 150 8.21 1.95 1.01
CA ARG A 150 9.17 1.85 2.11
C ARG A 150 8.57 1.28 3.41
N VAL A 151 7.59 0.38 3.30
CA VAL A 151 7.17 -0.44 4.45
C VAL A 151 8.35 -1.24 4.96
N LEU A 152 9.09 -1.88 4.03
CA LEU A 152 10.37 -2.53 4.26
C LEU A 152 11.41 -2.04 3.23
N ASP A 153 12.69 -2.19 3.57
CA ASP A 153 13.78 -1.95 2.63
C ASP A 153 13.82 -3.05 1.55
N VAL A 154 14.36 -2.73 0.37
CA VAL A 154 14.47 -3.69 -0.74
C VAL A 154 15.36 -4.89 -0.43
N PHE A 155 16.27 -4.76 0.54
CA PHE A 155 17.15 -5.83 1.01
C PHE A 155 16.62 -6.55 2.25
N ASP A 156 15.44 -6.19 2.75
CA ASP A 156 14.83 -6.90 3.86
C ASP A 156 14.59 -8.38 3.47
N PRO A 157 14.93 -9.34 4.35
CA PRO A 157 14.75 -10.76 4.05
C PRO A 157 13.33 -11.12 3.58
N LYS A 158 12.29 -10.50 4.13
CA LYS A 158 10.90 -10.74 3.72
C LYS A 158 10.64 -10.29 2.27
N VAL A 159 11.27 -9.19 1.84
CA VAL A 159 11.17 -8.72 0.45
C VAL A 159 11.91 -9.67 -0.49
N VAL A 160 13.12 -10.05 -0.13
CA VAL A 160 13.95 -10.99 -0.92
C VAL A 160 13.27 -12.35 -1.04
N ASP A 161 12.76 -12.88 0.06
CA ASP A 161 12.06 -14.17 0.08
C ASP A 161 10.78 -14.12 -0.76
N SER A 162 9.99 -13.03 -0.67
CA SER A 162 8.79 -12.85 -1.50
C SER A 162 9.12 -12.88 -2.98
N ILE A 163 10.15 -12.18 -3.42
CA ILE A 163 10.54 -12.14 -4.83
C ILE A 163 10.93 -13.55 -5.31
N LYS A 164 11.75 -14.28 -4.55
CA LYS A 164 12.13 -15.66 -4.88
C LYS A 164 10.92 -16.58 -4.99
N THR A 165 10.03 -16.55 -4.01
CA THR A 165 8.81 -17.37 -4.02
C THR A 165 7.93 -17.02 -5.23
N MET A 166 7.77 -15.75 -5.55
CA MET A 166 6.98 -15.32 -6.70
C MET A 166 7.61 -15.72 -8.03
N GLU A 167 8.94 -15.67 -8.16
CA GLU A 167 9.66 -16.18 -9.34
C GLU A 167 9.48 -17.70 -9.50
N GLU A 168 9.49 -18.45 -8.42
CA GLU A 168 9.24 -19.90 -8.43
C GLU A 168 7.80 -20.23 -8.86
N ILE A 169 6.81 -19.49 -8.34
CA ILE A 169 5.38 -19.69 -8.67
C ILE A 169 5.08 -19.29 -10.12
N SER A 170 5.59 -18.15 -10.58
CA SER A 170 5.34 -17.65 -11.93
C SER A 170 6.06 -18.45 -13.01
N GLY A 171 7.14 -19.16 -12.63
CA GLY A 171 8.00 -19.85 -13.58
C GLY A 171 8.75 -18.90 -14.52
N ARG A 172 9.50 -19.47 -15.46
CA ARG A 172 10.13 -18.69 -16.52
C ARG A 172 9.13 -18.42 -17.64
N ILE A 173 8.82 -17.13 -17.85
CA ILE A 173 8.00 -16.69 -18.97
C ILE A 173 8.94 -16.55 -20.18
N PRO A 174 8.74 -17.31 -21.28
CA PRO A 174 9.67 -17.35 -22.42
C PRO A 174 9.90 -15.99 -23.07
N VAL A 175 8.88 -15.11 -23.04
CA VAL A 175 8.93 -13.77 -23.65
C VAL A 175 9.40 -12.69 -22.67
N GLY A 176 9.71 -13.06 -21.42
CA GLY A 176 10.07 -12.12 -20.35
C GLY A 176 8.86 -11.43 -19.72
N GLY A 177 9.15 -10.60 -18.69
CA GLY A 177 8.11 -9.94 -17.87
C GLY A 177 7.61 -10.82 -16.74
N VAL A 178 6.66 -10.28 -15.96
CA VAL A 178 5.98 -10.97 -14.87
C VAL A 178 4.47 -10.73 -14.98
N PRO A 179 3.61 -11.72 -14.66
CA PRO A 179 2.17 -11.52 -14.64
C PRO A 179 1.79 -10.55 -13.49
N ARG A 180 0.68 -9.84 -13.65
CA ARG A 180 0.14 -9.02 -12.55
C ARG A 180 -0.12 -9.86 -11.30
N TYR A 181 -0.77 -11.01 -11.50
CA TYR A 181 -1.04 -12.01 -10.47
C TYR A 181 -1.21 -13.41 -11.10
N ALA A 182 -1.19 -14.44 -10.27
CA ALA A 182 -1.38 -15.81 -10.75
C ALA A 182 -2.81 -16.01 -11.27
N GLY A 183 -2.91 -16.54 -12.49
CA GLY A 183 -4.21 -16.75 -13.16
C GLY A 183 -4.82 -15.49 -13.78
N ASP A 184 -4.03 -14.47 -14.03
CA ASP A 184 -4.45 -13.24 -14.71
C ASP A 184 -4.99 -13.53 -16.12
N VAL A 185 -6.28 -13.27 -16.30
CA VAL A 185 -6.99 -13.48 -17.59
C VAL A 185 -7.35 -12.15 -18.28
N TYR A 186 -6.90 -11.02 -17.76
CA TYR A 186 -7.22 -9.72 -18.31
C TYR A 186 -6.62 -9.55 -19.72
N HIS A 187 -7.49 -9.27 -20.70
CA HIS A 187 -7.13 -9.21 -22.12
C HIS A 187 -6.54 -10.50 -22.72
N LEU A 188 -6.78 -11.65 -22.10
CA LEU A 188 -6.40 -12.93 -22.68
C LEU A 188 -7.14 -13.13 -24.01
N LYS A 189 -6.39 -13.22 -25.12
CA LYS A 189 -6.95 -13.39 -26.47
C LYS A 189 -7.04 -14.85 -26.90
N SER A 190 -6.20 -15.73 -26.33
CA SER A 190 -6.22 -17.18 -26.56
C SER A 190 -5.73 -17.91 -25.32
N HIS A 191 -6.03 -19.21 -25.24
CA HIS A 191 -5.51 -20.11 -24.21
C HIS A 191 -4.34 -20.96 -24.74
N ASP A 192 -3.79 -20.60 -25.88
CA ASP A 192 -2.71 -21.34 -26.56
C ASP A 192 -1.33 -20.89 -26.08
#